data_36faf663d424cdceb1cd6c1acb269fb6
#
_entry.id   36faf663d424cdceb1cd6c1acb269fb6
#
_cell.length_a   1.000
_cell.length_b   1.000
_cell.length_c   1.000
_cell.angle_alpha   90.00
_cell.angle_beta   90.00
_cell.angle_gamma   90.00
#
_symmetry.space_group_name_H-M   'P 1'
#
loop_
_entity.id
_entity.type
_entity.pdbx_description
1 polymer ?
#
loop_
_entity_poly.entity_id
_entity_poly.type
_entity_poly.pdbx_seq_one_letter_code
_entity_poly.pdbx_strand_id
1 'polypeptide(L)'
;MDAVGGMFFSEDMKEIENYSFPPSFNRIIIRHSFSTGMTLSYTENWNMVGLPLEVQDASYNILFPESIEGTLYSFSGGYISESYLTTGKGYWLRFSNTGSTTINGTSFNELTLSLNENWNLVSGLSEDVSIYSIFDPDSIIVPGTLYEFNEGYTAVDMLSPGNGYWLRAFQSGDITLTSRLLVKVKPHNFSLKGKANSLSINGSELYFGIELSERERTSYSLPPKPPSGAFDVRFKGDTKIGGENSEIEVMSPYQTLTISYAVILDAGEHMNWVLSSSSAEEYTLEGTGEITVPSTDRFTLKRMAIVPEIFALHQNYPNPFNPVTNLRYDLPEPAQVTLTIYDLIGREVTQLVNNTMQEAGFKSVQWNATDMHGKPVSAGVYIYQIRSAGFVQTRKMVLLK
;
A
#
# COMPACT_ATOMS: atom_id res chain seq x y z
N MET A 1 24.77 44.51 -4.06
CA MET A 1 23.86 45.53 -4.65
C MET A 1 22.70 44.76 -5.26
N ASP A 2 21.48 45.16 -4.95
CA ASP A 2 20.30 44.57 -5.61
C ASP A 2 20.12 45.10 -7.04
N ALA A 3 19.13 44.59 -7.77
CA ALA A 3 18.84 45.03 -9.15
C ALA A 3 18.42 46.52 -9.28
N VAL A 4 18.30 47.24 -8.17
CA VAL A 4 17.92 48.68 -8.08
C VAL A 4 19.08 49.52 -7.52
N GLY A 5 20.27 48.93 -7.29
CA GLY A 5 21.45 49.62 -6.80
C GLY A 5 21.51 49.78 -5.27
N GLY A 6 20.76 49.01 -4.51
CA GLY A 6 20.84 49.00 -3.05
C GLY A 6 22.12 48.36 -2.52
N MET A 7 22.54 48.73 -1.32
CA MET A 7 23.70 48.18 -0.64
C MET A 7 23.24 47.35 0.56
N PHE A 8 23.67 46.10 0.63
CA PHE A 8 23.41 45.24 1.76
C PHE A 8 24.54 45.29 2.77
N PHE A 9 24.20 45.46 4.03
CA PHE A 9 25.10 45.29 5.16
C PHE A 9 24.60 44.10 5.97
N SER A 10 25.51 43.28 6.44
CA SER A 10 25.23 42.24 7.43
C SER A 10 26.19 42.50 8.61
N GLU A 11 25.66 43.08 9.67
CA GLU A 11 26.43 43.39 10.90
C GLU A 11 25.70 42.78 12.08
N ASP A 12 26.43 42.20 13.03
CA ASP A 12 25.87 41.71 14.27
C ASP A 12 25.58 42.86 15.21
N MET A 13 24.31 43.24 15.30
CA MET A 13 23.86 44.36 16.14
C MET A 13 24.07 44.14 17.64
N LYS A 14 24.46 42.95 18.08
CA LYS A 14 24.84 42.72 19.48
C LYS A 14 26.21 43.27 19.82
N GLU A 15 27.05 43.48 18.82
CA GLU A 15 28.43 43.98 18.99
C GLU A 15 28.58 45.46 18.61
N ILE A 16 27.52 46.09 18.05
CA ILE A 16 27.56 47.47 17.57
C ILE A 16 26.52 48.32 18.31
N GLU A 17 26.99 49.25 19.15
CA GLU A 17 26.11 50.17 19.88
C GLU A 17 25.52 51.28 19.00
N ASN A 18 26.24 51.71 17.95
CA ASN A 18 25.79 52.76 17.04
C ASN A 18 26.31 52.52 15.60
N TYR A 19 25.40 52.59 14.61
CA TYR A 19 25.76 52.56 13.20
C TYR A 19 25.29 53.81 12.48
N SER A 20 26.22 54.52 11.77
CA SER A 20 25.90 55.71 11.02
C SER A 20 25.71 55.37 9.54
N PHE A 21 24.52 55.61 9.02
CA PHE A 21 24.22 55.40 7.60
C PHE A 21 24.65 56.62 6.78
N PRO A 22 25.22 56.44 5.57
CA PRO A 22 25.49 57.53 4.66
C PRO A 22 24.22 58.32 4.34
N PRO A 23 24.27 59.67 4.23
CA PRO A 23 23.07 60.50 4.01
C PRO A 23 22.38 60.30 2.66
N SER A 24 22.92 59.45 1.79
CA SER A 24 22.34 59.08 0.50
C SER A 24 21.26 58.01 0.57
N PHE A 25 20.99 57.42 1.74
CA PHE A 25 19.95 56.38 1.90
C PHE A 25 18.59 57.02 2.11
N ASN A 26 17.65 56.75 1.17
CA ASN A 26 16.26 57.19 1.25
C ASN A 26 15.37 56.25 2.05
N ARG A 27 15.82 55.04 2.28
CA ARG A 27 15.06 53.98 2.98
C ARG A 27 16.02 52.99 3.63
N ILE A 28 15.78 52.72 4.89
CA ILE A 28 16.46 51.66 5.65
C ILE A 28 15.42 50.59 5.96
N ILE A 29 15.73 49.36 5.62
CA ILE A 29 14.94 48.20 6.01
C ILE A 29 15.76 47.39 7.00
N ILE A 30 15.37 47.42 8.27
CA ILE A 30 15.98 46.58 9.30
C ILE A 30 15.25 45.26 9.29
N ARG A 31 15.95 44.20 8.94
CA ARG A 31 15.45 42.82 9.13
C ARG A 31 16.11 42.25 10.37
N HIS A 32 15.32 41.94 11.35
CA HIS A 32 15.78 41.26 12.57
C HIS A 32 15.46 39.77 12.41
N SER A 33 16.47 38.94 12.36
CA SER A 33 16.33 37.48 12.43
C SER A 33 16.72 37.02 13.83
N PHE A 34 15.83 36.35 14.50
CA PHE A 34 16.16 35.66 15.73
C PHE A 34 16.75 34.30 15.38
N SER A 35 17.91 33.97 15.96
CA SER A 35 18.39 32.60 15.95
C SER A 35 17.44 31.77 16.84
N THR A 36 16.85 30.74 16.27
CA THR A 36 15.97 29.80 16.97
C THR A 36 16.69 28.47 17.10
N GLY A 37 16.69 27.89 18.30
CA GLY A 37 17.13 26.51 18.50
C GLY A 37 15.97 25.56 18.26
N MET A 38 16.17 24.54 17.42
CA MET A 38 15.19 23.47 17.15
C MET A 38 15.78 22.12 17.48
N THR A 39 15.15 21.37 18.39
CA THR A 39 15.57 20.01 18.74
C THR A 39 14.88 19.01 17.84
N LEU A 40 15.68 18.19 17.17
CA LEU A 40 15.28 17.14 16.26
C LEU A 40 15.61 15.79 16.87
N SER A 41 14.64 14.87 16.88
CA SER A 41 14.83 13.49 17.34
C SER A 41 15.09 12.56 16.17
N TYR A 42 15.88 11.52 16.39
CA TYR A 42 16.16 10.47 15.44
C TYR A 42 16.15 9.11 16.13
N THR A 43 15.86 8.06 15.38
CA THR A 43 15.91 6.68 15.86
C THR A 43 17.21 5.99 15.44
N GLU A 44 17.54 4.86 16.06
CA GLU A 44 18.60 3.98 15.58
C GLU A 44 18.36 3.57 14.11
N ASN A 45 19.42 3.36 13.36
CA ASN A 45 19.44 3.02 11.94
C ASN A 45 19.06 4.18 11.01
N TRP A 46 18.31 3.92 9.92
CA TRP A 46 18.02 4.88 8.87
C TRP A 46 16.88 5.82 9.22
N ASN A 47 17.13 7.12 9.05
CA ASN A 47 16.14 8.18 9.20
C ASN A 47 16.11 9.02 7.93
N MET A 48 14.95 9.57 7.59
CA MET A 48 14.84 10.63 6.60
C MET A 48 14.89 11.98 7.31
N VAL A 49 15.89 12.80 6.99
CA VAL A 49 16.13 14.10 7.63
C VAL A 49 16.03 15.24 6.63
N GLY A 50 15.79 16.45 7.12
CA GLY A 50 15.81 17.69 6.35
C GLY A 50 16.38 18.84 7.15
N LEU A 51 16.63 19.96 6.51
CA LEU A 51 17.15 21.17 7.14
C LEU A 51 16.01 22.14 7.43
N PRO A 52 15.56 22.28 8.72
CA PRO A 52 14.39 23.09 9.06
C PRO A 52 14.69 24.56 9.30
N LEU A 53 15.97 24.96 9.33
CA LEU A 53 16.44 26.32 9.60
C LEU A 53 17.52 26.71 8.60
N GLU A 54 17.64 28.00 8.26
CA GLU A 54 18.81 28.54 7.59
C GLU A 54 19.96 28.58 8.59
N VAL A 55 21.04 27.88 8.32
CA VAL A 55 22.21 27.73 9.19
C VAL A 55 23.47 28.31 8.53
N GLN A 56 24.49 28.64 9.33
CA GLN A 56 25.77 29.10 8.82
C GLN A 56 26.60 27.96 8.20
N ASP A 57 26.58 26.79 8.83
CA ASP A 57 27.24 25.59 8.36
C ASP A 57 26.22 24.46 8.28
N ALA A 58 25.99 23.98 7.08
CA ALA A 58 25.03 22.91 6.80
C ALA A 58 25.72 21.53 6.70
N SER A 59 26.95 21.38 7.15
CA SER A 59 27.65 20.09 7.21
C SER A 59 26.89 19.13 8.13
N TYR A 60 26.56 17.94 7.63
CA TYR A 60 25.74 16.99 8.40
C TYR A 60 26.43 16.52 9.69
N ASN A 61 27.73 16.38 9.71
CA ASN A 61 28.51 16.00 10.88
C ASN A 61 28.55 17.08 12.00
N ILE A 62 28.27 18.34 11.65
CA ILE A 62 28.06 19.42 12.62
C ILE A 62 26.61 19.43 13.10
N LEU A 63 25.67 19.30 12.18
CA LEU A 63 24.22 19.32 12.50
C LEU A 63 23.76 18.06 13.23
N PHE A 64 24.35 16.91 12.89
CA PHE A 64 24.04 15.59 13.44
C PHE A 64 25.31 14.85 13.85
N PRO A 65 26.00 15.27 14.93
CA PRO A 65 27.30 14.73 15.31
C PRO A 65 27.32 13.25 15.68
N GLU A 66 26.15 12.69 16.06
CA GLU A 66 26.00 11.28 16.41
C GLU A 66 25.68 10.40 15.20
N SER A 67 25.62 10.98 13.98
CA SER A 67 25.36 10.22 12.76
C SER A 67 26.57 9.38 12.34
N ILE A 68 26.31 8.28 11.63
CA ILE A 68 27.36 7.43 11.07
C ILE A 68 27.98 8.14 9.89
N GLU A 69 29.30 8.29 9.90
CA GLU A 69 30.05 8.96 8.84
C GLU A 69 29.82 8.32 7.46
N GLY A 70 29.68 9.16 6.43
CA GLY A 70 29.49 8.73 5.04
C GLY A 70 28.11 8.19 4.72
N THR A 71 27.11 8.41 5.60
CA THR A 71 25.75 7.89 5.40
C THR A 71 24.71 8.95 5.04
N LEU A 72 25.11 10.18 4.73
CA LEU A 72 24.18 11.16 4.18
C LEU A 72 23.97 10.92 2.69
N TYR A 73 22.72 10.62 2.29
CA TYR A 73 22.37 10.40 0.88
C TYR A 73 21.21 11.27 0.45
N SER A 74 21.39 11.99 -0.66
CA SER A 74 20.30 12.56 -1.46
C SER A 74 19.83 11.56 -2.52
N PHE A 75 18.82 11.93 -3.31
CA PHE A 75 18.30 11.10 -4.39
C PHE A 75 18.13 11.90 -5.68
N SER A 76 18.70 11.35 -6.78
CA SER A 76 18.47 11.85 -8.15
C SER A 76 18.58 10.67 -9.13
N GLY A 77 17.48 9.85 -9.23
CA GLY A 77 17.49 8.60 -9.98
C GLY A 77 18.29 7.46 -9.34
N GLY A 78 18.98 7.75 -8.23
CA GLY A 78 19.78 6.86 -7.39
C GLY A 78 20.24 7.61 -6.15
N TYR A 79 20.75 6.88 -5.14
CA TYR A 79 21.31 7.51 -3.93
C TYR A 79 22.69 8.10 -4.22
N ILE A 80 22.86 9.37 -3.84
CA ILE A 80 24.11 10.15 -4.03
C ILE A 80 24.62 10.54 -2.65
N SER A 81 25.88 10.20 -2.35
CA SER A 81 26.54 10.58 -1.09
C SER A 81 26.75 12.09 -1.07
N GLU A 82 26.39 12.71 0.06
CA GLU A 82 26.46 14.15 0.28
C GLU A 82 27.25 14.46 1.56
N SER A 83 27.70 15.72 1.69
CA SER A 83 28.36 16.22 2.90
C SER A 83 27.57 17.34 3.58
N TYR A 84 26.66 17.95 2.87
CA TYR A 84 25.89 19.12 3.31
C TYR A 84 24.40 18.92 3.06
N LEU A 85 23.57 19.46 3.96
CA LEU A 85 22.14 19.56 3.74
C LEU A 85 21.80 20.86 2.99
N THR A 86 20.75 20.81 2.20
CA THR A 86 20.18 21.98 1.52
C THR A 86 18.72 22.11 1.92
N THR A 87 18.27 23.30 2.23
CA THR A 87 16.86 23.61 2.54
C THR A 87 15.93 23.11 1.43
N GLY A 88 14.86 22.47 1.81
CA GLY A 88 13.86 21.89 0.90
C GLY A 88 14.20 20.51 0.36
N LYS A 89 15.44 20.05 0.48
CA LYS A 89 15.82 18.68 0.14
C LYS A 89 15.76 17.78 1.36
N GLY A 90 15.23 16.57 1.17
CA GLY A 90 15.31 15.48 2.13
C GLY A 90 16.55 14.62 1.89
N TYR A 91 16.94 13.91 2.92
CA TYR A 91 18.12 13.06 2.90
C TYR A 91 17.88 11.81 3.73
N TRP A 92 18.56 10.73 3.38
CA TRP A 92 18.78 9.60 4.26
C TRP A 92 20.01 9.86 5.12
N LEU A 93 19.90 9.57 6.42
CA LEU A 93 21.01 9.64 7.35
C LEU A 93 20.90 8.49 8.36
N ARG A 94 22.01 7.85 8.71
CA ARG A 94 22.04 6.69 9.60
C ARG A 94 22.63 7.05 10.96
N PHE A 95 22.02 6.48 12.03
CA PHE A 95 22.47 6.64 13.41
C PHE A 95 22.71 5.28 14.05
N SER A 96 23.68 5.25 14.98
CA SER A 96 23.98 4.02 15.76
C SER A 96 23.04 3.82 16.94
N ASN A 97 22.40 4.90 17.41
CA ASN A 97 21.50 4.89 18.55
C ASN A 97 20.39 5.93 18.37
N THR A 98 19.27 5.73 19.04
CA THR A 98 18.23 6.75 19.16
C THR A 98 18.73 7.94 19.97
N GLY A 99 18.41 9.16 19.54
CA GLY A 99 18.86 10.38 20.21
C GLY A 99 18.19 11.64 19.68
N SER A 100 18.83 12.78 19.95
CA SER A 100 18.38 14.07 19.43
C SER A 100 19.57 15.02 19.26
N THR A 101 19.38 16.00 18.37
CA THR A 101 20.33 17.11 18.15
C THR A 101 19.57 18.43 18.22
N THR A 102 20.27 19.54 18.54
CA THR A 102 19.69 20.87 18.47
C THR A 102 20.41 21.69 17.40
N ILE A 103 19.65 22.09 16.40
CA ILE A 103 20.11 22.95 15.29
C ILE A 103 19.73 24.39 15.62
N ASN A 104 20.66 25.31 15.49
CA ASN A 104 20.46 26.74 15.67
C ASN A 104 20.52 27.46 14.31
N GLY A 105 19.54 28.29 14.01
CA GLY A 105 19.49 29.00 12.74
C GLY A 105 18.32 29.98 12.67
N THR A 106 18.06 30.49 11.48
CA THR A 106 16.95 31.40 11.19
C THR A 106 15.78 30.62 10.63
N SER A 107 14.59 30.81 11.20
CA SER A 107 13.35 30.20 10.72
C SER A 107 12.91 30.79 9.38
N PHE A 108 12.32 29.95 8.55
CA PHE A 108 11.66 30.32 7.30
C PHE A 108 10.26 29.71 7.20
N ASN A 109 9.33 30.44 6.62
CA ASN A 109 7.91 30.10 6.59
C ASN A 109 7.32 29.98 5.17
N GLU A 110 8.15 30.09 4.17
CA GLU A 110 7.81 29.92 2.76
C GLU A 110 9.01 29.37 1.99
N LEU A 111 8.76 28.43 1.08
CA LEU A 111 9.78 27.80 0.27
C LEU A 111 9.17 27.27 -1.03
N THR A 112 9.78 27.58 -2.17
CA THR A 112 9.43 26.96 -3.45
C THR A 112 10.34 25.76 -3.70
N LEU A 113 9.71 24.62 -4.01
CA LEU A 113 10.38 23.38 -4.38
C LEU A 113 10.15 23.10 -5.86
N SER A 114 11.23 22.92 -6.61
CA SER A 114 11.17 22.41 -7.99
C SER A 114 11.20 20.88 -7.96
N LEU A 115 10.09 20.26 -8.33
CA LEU A 115 9.94 18.82 -8.38
C LEU A 115 10.23 18.29 -9.78
N ASN A 116 10.86 17.13 -9.84
CA ASN A 116 10.93 16.32 -11.05
C ASN A 116 9.71 15.41 -11.15
N GLU A 117 9.40 14.93 -12.36
CA GLU A 117 8.45 13.86 -12.54
C GLU A 117 8.86 12.62 -11.72
N ASN A 118 7.89 11.91 -11.16
CA ASN A 118 8.03 10.78 -10.25
C ASN A 118 8.50 11.18 -8.84
N TRP A 119 9.44 10.47 -8.23
CA TRP A 119 9.77 10.57 -6.81
C TRP A 119 10.81 11.63 -6.51
N ASN A 120 10.50 12.48 -5.52
CA ASN A 120 11.36 13.56 -5.00
C ASN A 120 11.55 13.35 -3.49
N LEU A 121 12.78 13.46 -3.04
CA LEU A 121 13.12 13.44 -1.62
C LEU A 121 13.21 14.90 -1.13
N VAL A 122 12.21 15.33 -0.37
CA VAL A 122 11.99 16.74 0.02
C VAL A 122 12.00 16.92 1.53
N SER A 123 12.10 18.16 2.01
CA SER A 123 11.86 18.53 3.40
C SER A 123 10.92 19.73 3.52
N GLY A 124 10.35 19.92 4.71
CA GLY A 124 9.40 21.00 5.02
C GLY A 124 10.05 22.31 5.42
N LEU A 125 9.25 23.15 6.07
CA LEU A 125 9.60 24.46 6.63
C LEU A 125 10.07 24.35 8.09
N SER A 126 10.23 25.52 8.76
CA SER A 126 10.50 25.60 10.21
C SER A 126 9.25 25.32 11.06
N GLU A 127 8.09 25.14 10.45
CA GLU A 127 6.81 24.83 11.07
C GLU A 127 6.13 23.69 10.28
N ASP A 128 5.18 23.02 10.92
CA ASP A 128 4.36 21.98 10.25
C ASP A 128 3.61 22.54 9.06
N VAL A 129 3.66 21.80 7.94
CA VAL A 129 2.93 22.14 6.71
C VAL A 129 2.04 20.97 6.31
N SER A 130 0.74 21.22 6.18
CA SER A 130 -0.16 20.24 5.62
C SER A 130 0.04 20.10 4.11
N ILE A 131 0.06 18.87 3.59
CA ILE A 131 0.10 18.60 2.14
C ILE A 131 -1.06 19.31 1.40
N TYR A 132 -2.20 19.52 2.07
CA TYR A 132 -3.38 20.19 1.52
C TYR A 132 -3.27 21.73 1.51
N SER A 133 -2.25 22.32 2.17
CA SER A 133 -1.98 23.74 2.16
C SER A 133 -0.88 24.15 1.19
N ILE A 134 -0.28 23.21 0.49
CA ILE A 134 0.72 23.47 -0.52
C ILE A 134 0.07 24.15 -1.73
N PHE A 135 0.68 25.24 -2.20
CA PHE A 135 0.29 25.85 -3.45
C PHE A 135 0.87 25.07 -4.63
N ASP A 136 -0.02 24.37 -5.32
CA ASP A 136 0.27 23.50 -6.46
C ASP A 136 -0.64 23.89 -7.62
N PRO A 137 -0.28 24.96 -8.37
CA PRO A 137 -1.16 25.53 -9.40
C PRO A 137 -1.41 24.61 -10.57
N ASP A 138 -0.45 23.73 -10.87
CA ASP A 138 -0.52 22.78 -11.98
C ASP A 138 -1.03 21.40 -11.58
N SER A 139 -1.37 21.23 -10.29
CA SER A 139 -1.86 19.96 -9.70
C SER A 139 -0.93 18.77 -10.01
N ILE A 140 0.37 19.00 -9.81
CA ILE A 140 1.41 18.02 -10.11
C ILE A 140 1.61 16.98 -9.01
N ILE A 141 1.20 17.27 -7.77
CA ILE A 141 1.34 16.34 -6.66
C ILE A 141 0.41 15.13 -6.86
N VAL A 142 0.96 13.92 -6.75
CA VAL A 142 0.17 12.70 -6.74
C VAL A 142 -0.46 12.53 -5.35
N PRO A 143 -1.79 12.51 -5.21
CA PRO A 143 -2.43 12.38 -3.92
C PRO A 143 -2.06 11.08 -3.19
N GLY A 144 -1.86 11.13 -1.86
CA GLY A 144 -1.55 9.95 -1.03
C GLY A 144 -0.10 9.48 -1.11
N THR A 145 0.79 10.24 -1.74
CA THR A 145 2.19 9.85 -1.94
C THR A 145 3.20 10.67 -1.15
N LEU A 146 2.77 11.36 -0.09
CA LEU A 146 3.68 11.91 0.90
C LEU A 146 4.02 10.80 1.90
N TYR A 147 5.26 10.33 1.90
CA TYR A 147 5.73 9.26 2.77
C TYR A 147 6.82 9.73 3.71
N GLU A 148 6.65 9.44 4.99
CA GLU A 148 7.72 9.39 5.97
C GLU A 148 8.29 7.98 6.08
N PHE A 149 9.43 7.86 6.79
CA PHE A 149 10.03 6.58 7.10
C PHE A 149 10.23 6.43 8.60
N ASN A 150 9.53 5.47 9.18
CA ASN A 150 9.69 5.04 10.57
C ASN A 150 9.53 3.52 10.62
N GLU A 151 10.65 2.79 10.56
CA GLU A 151 10.66 1.32 10.42
C GLU A 151 9.78 0.81 9.24
N GLY A 152 9.73 1.60 8.15
CA GLY A 152 8.95 1.36 6.96
C GLY A 152 8.28 2.64 6.44
N TYR A 153 7.85 2.61 5.18
CA TYR A 153 7.18 3.76 4.56
C TYR A 153 5.73 3.88 5.04
N THR A 154 5.42 5.03 5.65
CA THR A 154 4.07 5.39 6.10
C THR A 154 3.59 6.64 5.37
N ALA A 155 2.41 6.58 4.75
CA ALA A 155 1.80 7.75 4.13
C ALA A 155 1.29 8.72 5.21
N VAL A 156 1.63 10.00 5.05
CA VAL A 156 1.28 11.06 5.99
C VAL A 156 0.68 12.27 5.26
N ASP A 157 0.09 13.20 6.03
CA ASP A 157 -0.53 14.41 5.50
C ASP A 157 0.21 15.71 5.93
N MET A 158 1.30 15.56 6.70
CA MET A 158 2.05 16.67 7.27
C MET A 158 3.54 16.54 6.98
N LEU A 159 4.16 17.67 6.65
CA LEU A 159 5.62 17.81 6.64
C LEU A 159 6.03 18.51 7.93
N SER A 160 6.65 17.78 8.85
CA SER A 160 7.16 18.33 10.10
C SER A 160 8.61 18.79 9.99
N PRO A 161 9.01 19.84 10.72
CA PRO A 161 10.36 20.38 10.67
C PRO A 161 11.45 19.33 10.94
N GLY A 162 12.51 19.35 10.16
CA GLY A 162 13.67 18.50 10.33
C GLY A 162 13.55 17.09 9.76
N ASN A 163 12.36 16.68 9.32
CA ASN A 163 12.15 15.40 8.66
C ASN A 163 12.27 15.50 7.13
N GLY A 164 12.74 14.42 6.53
CA GLY A 164 12.69 14.21 5.10
C GLY A 164 11.45 13.42 4.70
N TYR A 165 10.99 13.61 3.48
CA TYR A 165 9.79 12.98 2.95
C TYR A 165 9.97 12.60 1.50
N TRP A 166 9.40 11.48 1.09
CA TRP A 166 9.16 11.22 -0.31
C TRP A 166 7.86 11.84 -0.77
N LEU A 167 7.91 12.53 -1.91
CA LEU A 167 6.74 13.11 -2.57
C LEU A 167 6.78 12.76 -4.05
N ARG A 168 5.69 12.22 -4.58
CA ARG A 168 5.57 11.88 -6.00
C ARG A 168 4.86 12.99 -6.78
N ALA A 169 5.40 13.34 -7.94
CA ALA A 169 4.79 14.26 -8.88
C ALA A 169 4.44 13.56 -10.20
N PHE A 170 3.30 13.96 -10.83
CA PHE A 170 2.89 13.48 -12.14
C PHE A 170 3.78 14.01 -13.27
N GLN A 171 4.34 15.18 -13.09
CA GLN A 171 5.23 15.88 -14.03
C GLN A 171 6.15 16.83 -13.26
N SER A 172 7.20 17.29 -13.91
CA SER A 172 8.09 18.32 -13.34
C SER A 172 7.37 19.66 -13.24
N GLY A 173 7.66 20.40 -12.17
CA GLY A 173 7.10 21.73 -11.92
C GLY A 173 7.42 22.23 -10.52
N ASP A 174 6.92 23.43 -10.22
CA ASP A 174 7.18 24.10 -8.95
C ASP A 174 5.95 24.04 -8.05
N ILE A 175 6.19 23.80 -6.75
CA ILE A 175 5.20 23.92 -5.69
C ILE A 175 5.73 24.90 -4.63
N THR A 176 4.82 25.58 -3.91
CA THR A 176 5.23 26.47 -2.83
C THR A 176 4.62 26.00 -1.50
N LEU A 177 5.51 25.73 -0.55
CA LEU A 177 5.17 25.48 0.84
C LEU A 177 4.98 26.81 1.56
N THR A 178 3.95 26.93 2.39
CA THR A 178 3.75 28.09 3.27
C THR A 178 3.06 27.67 4.56
N SER A 179 3.57 28.16 5.70
CA SER A 179 2.95 27.94 7.00
C SER A 179 1.79 28.90 7.29
N ARG A 180 1.57 29.88 6.42
CA ARG A 180 0.56 30.97 6.63
C ARG A 180 -0.86 30.60 6.23
N LEU A 181 -1.07 29.50 5.49
CA LEU A 181 -2.37 29.09 4.99
C LEU A 181 -2.95 27.98 5.85
N LEU A 182 -3.91 28.31 6.68
CA LEU A 182 -4.79 27.35 7.36
C LEU A 182 -5.97 26.98 6.44
N VAL A 183 -5.72 26.11 5.47
CA VAL A 183 -6.79 25.56 4.65
C VAL A 183 -7.42 24.37 5.38
N LYS A 184 -8.69 24.44 5.76
CA LYS A 184 -9.46 23.28 6.24
C LYS A 184 -9.87 22.41 5.04
N VAL A 185 -8.95 21.67 4.49
CA VAL A 185 -9.27 20.63 3.53
C VAL A 185 -9.51 19.33 4.29
N LYS A 186 -10.56 18.58 3.92
CA LYS A 186 -10.79 17.24 4.48
C LYS A 186 -9.70 16.32 3.93
N PRO A 187 -8.94 15.64 4.80
CA PRO A 187 -7.96 14.65 4.36
C PRO A 187 -8.63 13.59 3.48
N HIS A 188 -8.02 13.24 2.37
CA HIS A 188 -8.46 12.10 1.58
C HIS A 188 -7.92 10.83 2.22
N ASN A 189 -8.83 9.94 2.63
CA ASN A 189 -8.40 8.68 3.23
C ASN A 189 -8.04 7.67 2.14
N PHE A 190 -6.75 7.44 1.96
CA PHE A 190 -6.18 6.46 1.03
C PHE A 190 -6.12 5.03 1.60
N SER A 191 -6.61 4.80 2.82
CA SER A 191 -6.70 3.45 3.37
C SER A 191 -7.81 2.67 2.68
N LEU A 192 -7.48 1.49 2.17
CA LEU A 192 -8.41 0.50 1.63
C LEU A 192 -8.83 -0.53 2.70
N LYS A 193 -8.47 -0.32 3.96
CA LYS A 193 -8.82 -1.19 5.07
C LYS A 193 -10.34 -1.36 5.18
N GLY A 194 -10.79 -2.62 5.16
CA GLY A 194 -12.22 -2.96 5.13
C GLY A 194 -12.91 -2.81 3.76
N LYS A 195 -12.19 -2.35 2.72
CA LYS A 195 -12.69 -2.26 1.33
C LYS A 195 -11.96 -3.22 0.39
N ALA A 196 -10.75 -3.61 0.74
CA ALA A 196 -9.94 -4.58 0.03
C ALA A 196 -9.36 -5.60 1.01
N ASN A 197 -8.92 -6.76 0.51
CA ASN A 197 -8.11 -7.65 1.30
C ASN A 197 -6.81 -6.93 1.68
N SER A 198 -6.35 -7.13 2.90
CA SER A 198 -5.13 -6.50 3.41
C SER A 198 -4.18 -7.52 4.02
N LEU A 199 -2.90 -7.21 3.90
CA LEU A 199 -1.78 -7.91 4.49
C LEU A 199 -0.87 -6.87 5.12
N SER A 200 -0.46 -7.06 6.37
CA SER A 200 0.52 -6.21 7.03
C SER A 200 1.70 -7.06 7.47
N ILE A 201 2.91 -6.71 7.07
CA ILE A 201 4.14 -7.36 7.49
C ILE A 201 4.92 -6.39 8.36
N ASN A 202 5.09 -6.71 9.65
CA ASN A 202 5.69 -5.84 10.67
C ASN A 202 5.13 -4.40 10.61
N GLY A 203 3.82 -4.23 10.42
CA GLY A 203 3.16 -2.92 10.35
C GLY A 203 3.08 -2.28 8.96
N SER A 204 3.85 -2.74 7.98
CA SER A 204 3.75 -2.25 6.59
C SER A 204 2.55 -2.85 5.88
N GLU A 205 1.56 -2.01 5.53
CA GLU A 205 0.28 -2.42 4.94
C GLU A 205 0.36 -2.58 3.42
N LEU A 206 -0.15 -3.70 2.92
CA LEU A 206 -0.35 -4.02 1.51
C LEU A 206 -1.82 -4.40 1.28
N TYR A 207 -2.33 -4.18 0.08
CA TYR A 207 -3.70 -4.49 -0.31
C TYR A 207 -3.72 -5.38 -1.55
N PHE A 208 -4.71 -6.27 -1.68
CA PHE A 208 -4.77 -7.20 -2.79
C PHE A 208 -6.20 -7.60 -3.17
N GLY A 209 -6.35 -8.15 -4.37
CA GLY A 209 -7.64 -8.62 -4.88
C GLY A 209 -8.65 -7.50 -5.11
N ILE A 210 -8.19 -6.29 -5.43
CA ILE A 210 -9.02 -5.14 -5.78
C ILE A 210 -8.62 -4.60 -7.15
N GLU A 211 -9.61 -4.25 -7.94
CA GLU A 211 -9.40 -3.53 -9.20
C GLU A 211 -9.46 -2.02 -8.95
N LEU A 212 -8.41 -1.33 -9.39
CA LEU A 212 -8.28 0.12 -9.34
C LEU A 212 -7.92 0.63 -10.73
N SER A 213 -8.40 1.82 -11.08
CA SER A 213 -7.93 2.54 -12.27
C SER A 213 -6.43 2.85 -12.18
N GLU A 214 -5.76 3.08 -13.30
CA GLU A 214 -4.32 3.43 -13.31
C GLU A 214 -4.02 4.67 -12.46
N ARG A 215 -4.90 5.67 -12.50
CA ARG A 215 -4.76 6.89 -11.70
C ARG A 215 -4.85 6.59 -10.20
N GLU A 216 -5.79 5.76 -9.78
CA GLU A 216 -5.90 5.35 -8.36
C GLU A 216 -4.70 4.52 -7.93
N ARG A 217 -4.23 3.58 -8.79
CA ARG A 217 -3.01 2.78 -8.51
C ARG A 217 -1.79 3.65 -8.24
N THR A 218 -1.66 4.80 -8.93
CA THR A 218 -0.54 5.73 -8.73
C THR A 218 -0.48 6.26 -7.30
N SER A 219 -1.62 6.44 -6.63
CA SER A 219 -1.70 6.86 -5.22
C SER A 219 -1.22 5.78 -4.23
N TYR A 220 -1.07 4.54 -4.66
CA TYR A 220 -0.55 3.43 -3.85
C TYR A 220 0.85 2.99 -4.27
N SER A 221 1.51 3.76 -5.14
CA SER A 221 2.92 3.52 -5.46
C SER A 221 3.81 3.79 -4.24
N LEU A 222 4.89 3.04 -4.13
CA LEU A 222 5.88 3.20 -3.08
C LEU A 222 7.11 3.94 -3.59
N PRO A 223 7.78 4.72 -2.73
CA PRO A 223 9.06 5.35 -3.06
C PRO A 223 10.13 4.33 -3.47
N PRO A 224 11.26 4.78 -4.00
CA PRO A 224 12.44 3.94 -4.17
C PRO A 224 12.76 3.18 -2.89
N LYS A 225 13.29 1.94 -3.03
CA LYS A 225 13.68 1.15 -1.85
C LYS A 225 14.63 1.96 -0.97
N PRO A 226 14.43 1.91 0.35
CA PRO A 226 15.34 2.58 1.28
C PRO A 226 16.75 2.01 1.18
N PRO A 227 17.77 2.67 1.75
CA PRO A 227 19.12 2.13 1.78
C PRO A 227 19.20 0.76 2.45
N SER A 228 20.18 -0.07 2.04
CA SER A 228 20.35 -1.43 2.55
C SER A 228 20.40 -1.49 4.07
N GLY A 229 19.71 -2.46 4.64
CA GLY A 229 19.59 -2.66 6.10
C GLY A 229 18.40 -1.94 6.74
N ALA A 230 17.63 -1.17 5.99
CA ALA A 230 16.33 -0.68 6.41
C ALA A 230 15.25 -1.77 6.20
N PHE A 231 14.10 -1.62 6.87
CA PHE A 231 12.95 -2.48 6.62
C PHE A 231 12.11 -1.94 5.47
N ASP A 232 11.72 -2.82 4.53
CA ASP A 232 10.84 -2.47 3.42
C ASP A 232 10.04 -3.68 2.96
N VAL A 233 8.76 -3.45 2.65
CA VAL A 233 7.84 -4.46 2.12
C VAL A 233 7.00 -3.84 1.02
N ARG A 234 6.98 -4.49 -0.14
CA ARG A 234 6.23 -4.02 -1.31
C ARG A 234 5.83 -5.15 -2.24
N PHE A 235 4.78 -4.97 -3.01
CA PHE A 235 4.61 -5.79 -4.21
C PHE A 235 5.63 -5.40 -5.26
N LYS A 236 6.07 -6.36 -6.04
CA LYS A 236 6.93 -6.16 -7.21
C LYS A 236 6.34 -5.10 -8.13
N GLY A 237 7.17 -4.12 -8.51
CA GLY A 237 6.73 -2.95 -9.26
C GLY A 237 6.45 -1.73 -8.37
N ASP A 238 7.02 -1.71 -7.16
CA ASP A 238 7.02 -0.58 -6.24
C ASP A 238 5.60 -0.07 -5.89
N THR A 239 4.75 -0.98 -5.46
CA THR A 239 3.35 -0.68 -5.15
C THR A 239 2.85 -1.39 -3.89
N LYS A 240 1.83 -0.79 -3.25
CA LYS A 240 1.06 -1.41 -2.16
C LYS A 240 -0.06 -2.32 -2.65
N ILE A 241 -0.33 -2.38 -3.98
CA ILE A 241 -1.47 -3.11 -4.55
C ILE A 241 -1.00 -4.34 -5.31
N GLY A 242 -1.47 -5.51 -4.87
CA GLY A 242 -1.27 -6.81 -5.54
C GLY A 242 -2.52 -7.34 -6.26
N GLY A 243 -2.30 -8.11 -7.30
CA GLY A 243 -3.34 -8.87 -8.01
C GLY A 243 -3.47 -10.30 -7.51
N GLU A 244 -4.14 -11.16 -8.29
CA GLU A 244 -4.41 -12.57 -7.95
C GLU A 244 -3.17 -13.49 -7.92
N ASN A 245 -2.08 -13.05 -8.51
CA ASN A 245 -0.77 -13.70 -8.45
C ASN A 245 0.30 -12.62 -8.40
N SER A 246 0.81 -12.34 -7.22
CA SER A 246 1.72 -11.24 -6.97
C SER A 246 2.90 -11.66 -6.12
N GLU A 247 4.07 -11.15 -6.47
CA GLU A 247 5.30 -11.29 -5.71
C GLU A 247 5.41 -10.13 -4.71
N ILE A 248 5.70 -10.46 -3.45
CA ILE A 248 5.99 -9.50 -2.39
C ILE A 248 7.49 -9.56 -2.13
N GLU A 249 8.17 -8.43 -2.27
CA GLU A 249 9.57 -8.26 -1.94
C GLU A 249 9.70 -7.74 -0.52
N VAL A 250 10.63 -8.32 0.24
CA VAL A 250 10.89 -7.97 1.64
C VAL A 250 12.37 -7.70 1.83
N MET A 251 12.68 -6.56 2.41
CA MET A 251 14.00 -6.25 2.95
C MET A 251 13.86 -6.10 4.45
N SER A 252 14.46 -6.98 5.23
CA SER A 252 14.26 -7.02 6.68
C SER A 252 15.56 -7.23 7.42
N PRO A 253 15.83 -6.42 8.47
CA PRO A 253 16.91 -6.68 9.41
C PRO A 253 16.52 -7.72 10.49
N TYR A 254 15.26 -8.14 10.55
CA TYR A 254 14.72 -9.03 11.59
C TYR A 254 14.87 -10.50 11.20
N GLN A 255 14.91 -11.39 12.18
CA GLN A 255 14.95 -12.85 11.97
C GLN A 255 13.57 -13.44 11.72
N THR A 256 12.53 -12.81 12.20
CA THR A 256 11.14 -13.23 12.05
C THR A 256 10.28 -12.06 11.57
N LEU A 257 9.19 -12.38 10.90
CA LEU A 257 8.19 -11.43 10.41
C LEU A 257 6.84 -11.78 11.03
N THR A 258 6.15 -10.77 11.54
CA THR A 258 4.75 -10.88 11.97
C THR A 258 3.87 -10.43 10.81
N ILE A 259 3.00 -11.32 10.35
CA ILE A 259 2.11 -11.09 9.22
C ILE A 259 0.68 -11.12 9.73
N SER A 260 0.01 -9.96 9.76
CA SER A 260 -1.41 -9.84 10.05
C SER A 260 -2.18 -9.70 8.75
N TYR A 261 -3.36 -10.32 8.63
CA TYR A 261 -4.15 -10.25 7.41
C TYR A 261 -5.65 -10.13 7.67
N ALA A 262 -6.35 -9.56 6.71
CA ALA A 262 -7.80 -9.49 6.67
C ALA A 262 -8.28 -9.77 5.24
N VAL A 263 -8.89 -10.93 5.03
CA VAL A 263 -9.46 -11.37 3.76
C VAL A 263 -10.96 -11.20 3.81
N ILE A 264 -11.49 -10.42 2.87
CA ILE A 264 -12.95 -10.26 2.69
C ILE A 264 -13.45 -11.48 1.95
N LEU A 265 -14.33 -12.22 2.60
CA LEU A 265 -14.93 -13.43 1.99
C LEU A 265 -15.94 -13.00 0.92
N ASP A 266 -15.67 -13.34 -0.32
CA ASP A 266 -16.65 -13.22 -1.40
C ASP A 266 -17.72 -14.33 -1.24
N ALA A 267 -18.97 -13.93 -1.04
CA ALA A 267 -20.08 -14.86 -0.86
C ALA A 267 -20.29 -15.67 -2.16
N GLY A 268 -19.90 -16.95 -2.14
CA GLY A 268 -20.15 -17.90 -3.23
C GLY A 268 -18.94 -18.28 -4.09
N GLU A 269 -17.79 -17.69 -3.90
CA GLU A 269 -16.55 -18.10 -4.55
C GLU A 269 -15.76 -19.06 -3.63
N HIS A 270 -15.53 -20.26 -4.11
CA HIS A 270 -14.70 -21.25 -3.40
C HIS A 270 -13.22 -21.02 -3.74
N MET A 271 -12.68 -19.89 -3.28
CA MET A 271 -11.31 -19.45 -3.54
C MET A 271 -10.65 -19.04 -2.23
N ASN A 272 -9.42 -19.45 -2.04
CA ASN A 272 -8.56 -19.03 -0.94
C ASN A 272 -7.37 -18.20 -1.44
N TRP A 273 -6.87 -17.37 -0.56
CA TRP A 273 -5.58 -16.73 -0.75
C TRP A 273 -4.49 -17.55 -0.04
N VAL A 274 -3.42 -17.84 -0.76
CA VAL A 274 -2.26 -18.59 -0.25
C VAL A 274 -1.02 -17.73 -0.36
N LEU A 275 -0.34 -17.56 0.76
CA LEU A 275 0.95 -16.89 0.84
C LEU A 275 2.05 -17.95 0.93
N SER A 276 2.93 -18.01 -0.07
CA SER A 276 4.04 -18.97 -0.11
C SER A 276 5.37 -18.24 0.10
N SER A 277 6.21 -18.73 1.01
CA SER A 277 7.56 -18.20 1.24
C SER A 277 8.54 -18.72 0.17
N SER A 278 9.75 -18.13 0.11
CA SER A 278 10.82 -18.62 -0.77
C SER A 278 11.33 -20.03 -0.36
N SER A 279 11.08 -20.46 0.89
CA SER A 279 11.34 -21.83 1.37
C SER A 279 10.23 -22.83 1.06
N ALA A 280 9.24 -22.43 0.25
CA ALA A 280 8.06 -23.22 -0.12
C ALA A 280 7.12 -23.58 1.06
N GLU A 281 7.18 -22.85 2.17
CA GLU A 281 6.15 -22.92 3.20
C GLU A 281 4.90 -22.15 2.74
N GLU A 282 3.72 -22.74 2.90
CA GLU A 282 2.46 -22.17 2.44
C GLU A 282 1.55 -21.87 3.63
N TYR A 283 0.93 -20.69 3.58
CA TYR A 283 0.01 -20.19 4.59
C TYR A 283 -1.31 -19.81 3.92
N THR A 284 -2.39 -20.51 4.26
CA THR A 284 -3.73 -20.15 3.77
C THR A 284 -4.27 -18.99 4.57
N LEU A 285 -4.69 -17.93 3.87
CA LEU A 285 -5.23 -16.71 4.48
C LEU A 285 -6.76 -16.74 4.40
N GLU A 286 -7.43 -16.92 5.54
CA GLU A 286 -8.88 -16.97 5.64
C GLU A 286 -9.39 -16.02 6.72
N GLY A 287 -10.35 -15.15 6.38
CA GLY A 287 -10.90 -14.18 7.31
C GLY A 287 -9.83 -13.23 7.86
N THR A 288 -9.72 -13.10 9.17
CA THR A 288 -8.69 -12.28 9.83
C THR A 288 -7.78 -13.15 10.68
N GLY A 289 -6.48 -12.90 10.62
CA GLY A 289 -5.52 -13.67 11.39
C GLY A 289 -4.15 -13.01 11.48
N GLU A 290 -3.29 -13.65 12.26
CA GLU A 290 -1.89 -13.28 12.42
C GLU A 290 -1.02 -14.53 12.47
N ILE A 291 0.11 -14.50 11.78
CA ILE A 291 1.12 -15.56 11.77
C ILE A 291 2.51 -14.96 11.96
N THR A 292 3.40 -15.70 12.61
CA THR A 292 4.83 -15.35 12.72
C THR A 292 5.61 -16.37 11.90
N VAL A 293 6.42 -15.88 10.98
CA VAL A 293 7.17 -16.70 10.04
C VAL A 293 8.67 -16.34 10.08
N PRO A 294 9.58 -17.25 9.69
CA PRO A 294 10.97 -16.88 9.48
C PRO A 294 11.11 -15.77 8.44
N SER A 295 12.10 -14.89 8.63
CA SER A 295 12.37 -13.83 7.67
C SER A 295 12.78 -14.42 6.32
N THR A 296 12.21 -13.89 5.25
CA THR A 296 12.50 -14.23 3.87
C THR A 296 12.56 -12.95 3.04
N ASP A 297 13.28 -12.98 1.93
CA ASP A 297 13.38 -11.85 0.99
C ASP A 297 12.15 -11.74 0.06
N ARG A 298 11.31 -12.79 0.03
CA ARG A 298 10.21 -12.89 -0.91
C ARG A 298 9.08 -13.77 -0.43
N PHE A 299 7.84 -13.31 -0.73
CA PHE A 299 6.64 -14.14 -0.72
C PHE A 299 5.96 -14.10 -2.09
N THR A 300 5.18 -15.14 -2.38
CA THR A 300 4.23 -15.15 -3.49
C THR A 300 2.83 -15.26 -2.92
N LEU A 301 1.96 -14.31 -3.26
CA LEU A 301 0.55 -14.31 -2.91
C LEU A 301 -0.27 -14.79 -4.11
N LYS A 302 -1.05 -15.85 -3.94
CA LYS A 302 -1.87 -16.44 -5.00
C LYS A 302 -3.31 -16.65 -4.56
N ARG A 303 -4.24 -16.44 -5.50
CA ARG A 303 -5.62 -16.86 -5.35
C ARG A 303 -5.77 -18.27 -5.91
N MET A 304 -6.20 -19.21 -5.09
CA MET A 304 -6.30 -20.62 -5.44
C MET A 304 -7.73 -21.13 -5.21
N ALA A 305 -8.20 -22.00 -6.11
CA ALA A 305 -9.49 -22.66 -5.92
C ALA A 305 -9.42 -23.59 -4.72
N ILE A 306 -10.45 -23.54 -3.87
CA ILE A 306 -10.65 -24.53 -2.82
C ILE A 306 -11.09 -25.82 -3.49
N VAL A 307 -10.32 -26.88 -3.29
CA VAL A 307 -10.66 -28.21 -3.77
C VAL A 307 -11.34 -28.98 -2.64
N PRO A 308 -12.52 -29.56 -2.85
CA PRO A 308 -13.15 -30.43 -1.87
C PRO A 308 -12.26 -31.61 -1.49
N GLU A 309 -12.32 -32.07 -0.25
CA GLU A 309 -11.53 -33.23 0.21
C GLU A 309 -12.16 -34.57 -0.21
N ILE A 310 -13.47 -34.60 -0.40
CA ILE A 310 -14.24 -35.83 -0.69
C ILE A 310 -15.25 -35.60 -1.81
N PHE A 311 -15.57 -36.68 -2.53
CA PHE A 311 -16.73 -36.68 -3.43
C PHE A 311 -18.03 -36.54 -2.62
N ALA A 312 -18.91 -35.64 -3.01
CA ALA A 312 -20.21 -35.45 -2.40
C ALA A 312 -21.29 -35.08 -3.42
N LEU A 313 -22.53 -35.55 -3.20
CA LEU A 313 -23.71 -35.05 -3.88
C LEU A 313 -24.60 -34.35 -2.85
N HIS A 314 -24.88 -33.07 -3.05
CA HIS A 314 -25.69 -32.29 -2.11
C HIS A 314 -27.20 -32.38 -2.39
N GLN A 315 -27.98 -32.01 -1.38
CA GLN A 315 -29.41 -31.83 -1.57
C GLN A 315 -29.69 -30.72 -2.56
N ASN A 316 -30.55 -30.94 -3.55
CA ASN A 316 -30.96 -29.90 -4.49
C ASN A 316 -31.61 -28.71 -3.77
N TYR A 317 -31.45 -27.52 -4.31
CA TYR A 317 -32.05 -26.31 -3.76
C TYR A 317 -32.60 -25.41 -4.86
N PRO A 318 -33.86 -24.94 -4.73
CA PRO A 318 -34.85 -25.29 -3.67
C PRO A 318 -35.32 -26.74 -3.76
N ASN A 319 -35.82 -27.29 -2.63
CA ASN A 319 -36.52 -28.58 -2.55
C ASN A 319 -37.58 -28.54 -1.44
N PRO A 320 -38.90 -28.60 -1.73
CA PRO A 320 -39.47 -28.72 -3.05
C PRO A 320 -39.22 -27.58 -3.99
N PHE A 321 -39.29 -27.79 -5.32
CA PHE A 321 -39.00 -26.79 -6.35
C PHE A 321 -40.11 -26.67 -7.40
N ASN A 322 -40.14 -25.53 -8.15
CA ASN A 322 -41.09 -25.26 -9.21
C ASN A 322 -40.54 -24.17 -10.18
N PRO A 323 -40.31 -24.44 -11.47
CA PRO A 323 -39.90 -25.73 -12.00
C PRO A 323 -38.39 -25.94 -11.95
N VAL A 324 -37.62 -24.99 -11.38
CA VAL A 324 -36.15 -24.92 -11.43
C VAL A 324 -35.53 -25.28 -10.10
N THR A 325 -34.48 -26.10 -10.15
CA THR A 325 -33.64 -26.42 -8.99
C THR A 325 -32.19 -26.58 -9.40
N ASN A 326 -31.28 -26.32 -8.45
CA ASN A 326 -29.85 -26.52 -8.62
C ASN A 326 -29.39 -27.78 -7.90
N LEU A 327 -28.63 -28.61 -8.60
CA LEU A 327 -27.98 -29.80 -8.08
C LEU A 327 -26.50 -29.48 -7.91
N ARG A 328 -25.97 -29.65 -6.69
CA ARG A 328 -24.57 -29.37 -6.38
C ARG A 328 -23.85 -30.68 -6.04
N TYR A 329 -22.57 -30.75 -6.44
CA TYR A 329 -21.70 -31.87 -6.14
C TYR A 329 -20.25 -31.44 -6.09
N ASP A 330 -19.43 -32.18 -5.37
CA ASP A 330 -18.07 -31.90 -5.05
C ASP A 330 -17.14 -32.92 -5.69
N LEU A 331 -16.07 -32.46 -6.32
CA LEU A 331 -15.04 -33.28 -6.96
C LEU A 331 -13.68 -32.98 -6.34
N PRO A 332 -13.09 -33.89 -5.55
CA PRO A 332 -11.75 -33.71 -4.97
C PRO A 332 -10.62 -33.82 -5.99
N GLU A 333 -10.89 -34.44 -7.13
CA GLU A 333 -9.93 -34.62 -8.23
C GLU A 333 -10.63 -34.51 -9.58
N PRO A 334 -9.91 -34.26 -10.67
CA PRO A 334 -10.46 -34.31 -12.03
C PRO A 334 -11.06 -35.69 -12.30
N ALA A 335 -12.31 -35.75 -12.73
CA ALA A 335 -13.01 -36.99 -12.93
C ALA A 335 -14.08 -36.92 -14.04
N GLN A 336 -14.37 -38.09 -14.63
CA GLN A 336 -15.52 -38.23 -15.52
C GLN A 336 -16.81 -38.32 -14.69
N VAL A 337 -17.75 -37.40 -14.96
CA VAL A 337 -19.01 -37.26 -14.22
C VAL A 337 -20.17 -37.62 -15.10
N THR A 338 -21.10 -38.42 -14.53
CA THR A 338 -22.45 -38.61 -15.05
C THR A 338 -23.45 -38.23 -13.97
N LEU A 339 -24.38 -37.32 -14.28
CA LEU A 339 -25.44 -36.89 -13.39
C LEU A 339 -26.80 -37.14 -14.08
N THR A 340 -27.54 -38.10 -13.61
CA THR A 340 -28.77 -38.57 -14.24
C THR A 340 -29.97 -38.40 -13.32
N ILE A 341 -31.10 -38.01 -13.87
CA ILE A 341 -32.39 -37.92 -13.18
C ILE A 341 -33.25 -39.13 -13.58
N TYR A 342 -33.87 -39.73 -12.59
CA TYR A 342 -34.76 -40.88 -12.72
C TYR A 342 -36.15 -40.57 -12.11
N ASP A 343 -37.17 -41.22 -12.64
CA ASP A 343 -38.47 -41.30 -11.95
C ASP A 343 -38.46 -42.35 -10.83
N LEU A 344 -39.57 -42.46 -10.08
CA LEU A 344 -39.70 -43.42 -8.97
C LEU A 344 -39.65 -44.89 -9.38
N ILE A 345 -39.89 -45.21 -10.67
CA ILE A 345 -39.81 -46.58 -11.20
C ILE A 345 -38.42 -46.89 -11.77
N GLY A 346 -37.47 -45.95 -11.63
CA GLY A 346 -36.10 -46.14 -12.07
C GLY A 346 -35.85 -45.87 -13.56
N ARG A 347 -36.82 -45.28 -14.30
CA ARG A 347 -36.61 -44.90 -15.70
C ARG A 347 -35.85 -43.61 -15.75
N GLU A 348 -34.88 -43.54 -16.66
CA GLU A 348 -34.14 -42.34 -16.93
C GLU A 348 -35.04 -41.24 -17.53
N VAL A 349 -35.02 -40.08 -16.91
CA VAL A 349 -35.75 -38.88 -17.35
C VAL A 349 -34.86 -38.00 -18.22
N THR A 350 -33.66 -37.73 -17.74
CA THR A 350 -32.64 -36.94 -18.47
C THR A 350 -31.26 -37.10 -17.84
N GLN A 351 -30.21 -36.90 -18.64
CA GLN A 351 -28.84 -36.75 -18.17
C GLN A 351 -28.45 -35.29 -18.18
N LEU A 352 -28.17 -34.71 -17.03
CA LEU A 352 -27.71 -33.33 -16.91
C LEU A 352 -26.21 -33.19 -17.22
N VAL A 353 -25.43 -34.21 -16.88
CA VAL A 353 -24.01 -34.35 -17.22
C VAL A 353 -23.83 -35.78 -17.76
N ASN A 354 -23.27 -35.90 -18.95
CA ASN A 354 -23.11 -37.18 -19.63
C ASN A 354 -21.63 -37.52 -19.83
N ASN A 355 -21.08 -38.32 -18.94
CA ASN A 355 -19.69 -38.83 -18.98
C ASN A 355 -18.64 -37.75 -19.39
N THR A 356 -18.78 -36.58 -18.79
CA THR A 356 -17.95 -35.42 -19.10
C THR A 356 -16.79 -35.31 -18.13
N MET A 357 -15.56 -35.13 -18.64
CA MET A 357 -14.39 -34.83 -17.82
C MET A 357 -14.57 -33.45 -17.21
N GLN A 358 -14.46 -33.35 -15.88
CA GLN A 358 -14.54 -32.10 -15.14
C GLN A 358 -13.35 -31.98 -14.18
N GLU A 359 -12.83 -30.77 -14.05
CA GLU A 359 -11.79 -30.43 -13.09
C GLU A 359 -12.31 -30.55 -11.66
N ALA A 360 -11.39 -30.74 -10.69
CA ALA A 360 -11.68 -30.68 -9.26
C ALA A 360 -12.42 -29.39 -8.88
N GLY A 361 -13.17 -29.43 -7.78
CA GLY A 361 -13.89 -28.26 -7.25
C GLY A 361 -15.37 -28.48 -7.04
N PHE A 362 -16.05 -27.44 -6.56
CA PHE A 362 -17.49 -27.41 -6.31
C PHE A 362 -18.24 -27.15 -7.61
N LYS A 363 -19.19 -28.02 -7.95
CA LYS A 363 -19.94 -27.96 -9.22
C LYS A 363 -21.43 -27.74 -8.97
N SER A 364 -22.08 -27.08 -9.91
CA SER A 364 -23.51 -26.85 -9.88
C SER A 364 -24.12 -27.01 -11.27
N VAL A 365 -25.26 -27.73 -11.36
CA VAL A 365 -26.03 -27.90 -12.59
C VAL A 365 -27.49 -27.62 -12.30
N GLN A 366 -28.13 -26.86 -13.15
CA GLN A 366 -29.54 -26.52 -13.04
C GLN A 366 -30.41 -27.50 -13.81
N TRP A 367 -31.53 -27.92 -13.21
CA TRP A 367 -32.58 -28.66 -13.86
C TRP A 367 -33.89 -27.86 -13.85
N ASN A 368 -34.54 -27.77 -14.98
CA ASN A 368 -35.76 -27.01 -15.22
C ASN A 368 -37.02 -27.93 -15.38
N ALA A 369 -37.00 -29.10 -14.76
CA ALA A 369 -38.07 -30.09 -14.80
C ALA A 369 -38.45 -30.52 -16.22
N THR A 370 -37.48 -30.76 -17.09
CA THR A 370 -37.70 -31.30 -18.45
C THR A 370 -37.06 -32.66 -18.65
N ASP A 371 -37.65 -33.49 -19.54
CA ASP A 371 -37.08 -34.74 -20.01
C ASP A 371 -35.95 -34.52 -21.04
N MET A 372 -35.38 -35.60 -21.58
CA MET A 372 -34.32 -35.57 -22.60
C MET A 372 -34.77 -34.93 -23.94
N HIS A 373 -36.04 -34.75 -24.15
CA HIS A 373 -36.60 -34.09 -25.34
C HIS A 373 -37.00 -32.62 -25.06
N GLY A 374 -36.69 -32.10 -23.88
CA GLY A 374 -37.03 -30.75 -23.43
C GLY A 374 -38.53 -30.58 -23.08
N LYS A 375 -39.29 -31.65 -22.93
CA LYS A 375 -40.71 -31.57 -22.51
C LYS A 375 -40.82 -31.52 -20.99
N PRO A 376 -41.70 -30.66 -20.45
CA PRO A 376 -41.96 -30.62 -19.02
C PRO A 376 -42.42 -31.97 -18.46
N VAL A 377 -41.88 -32.35 -17.32
CA VAL A 377 -42.30 -33.57 -16.62
C VAL A 377 -43.39 -33.29 -15.57
N SER A 378 -44.09 -34.30 -15.13
CA SER A 378 -45.19 -34.16 -14.17
C SER A 378 -44.67 -33.83 -12.77
N ALA A 379 -45.45 -33.09 -11.98
CA ALA A 379 -45.18 -32.93 -10.56
C ALA A 379 -45.07 -34.30 -9.86
N GLY A 380 -44.15 -34.42 -8.92
CA GLY A 380 -43.88 -35.67 -8.23
C GLY A 380 -42.49 -35.76 -7.63
N VAL A 381 -42.13 -36.96 -7.19
CA VAL A 381 -40.82 -37.26 -6.62
C VAL A 381 -39.90 -37.79 -7.73
N TYR A 382 -38.70 -37.24 -7.80
CA TYR A 382 -37.62 -37.67 -8.68
C TYR A 382 -36.40 -38.05 -7.90
N ILE A 383 -35.54 -38.85 -8.51
CA ILE A 383 -34.26 -39.30 -7.96
C ILE A 383 -33.16 -38.79 -8.87
N TYR A 384 -32.12 -38.25 -8.33
CA TYR A 384 -30.91 -37.92 -9.08
C TYR A 384 -29.73 -38.68 -8.53
N GLN A 385 -28.86 -39.15 -9.44
CA GLN A 385 -27.70 -39.96 -9.12
C GLN A 385 -26.47 -39.38 -9.84
N ILE A 386 -25.38 -39.21 -9.07
CA ILE A 386 -24.06 -38.96 -9.61
C ILE A 386 -23.23 -40.24 -9.66
N ARG A 387 -22.43 -40.38 -10.71
CA ARG A 387 -21.40 -41.39 -10.84
C ARG A 387 -20.10 -40.70 -11.27
N SER A 388 -19.02 -40.93 -10.52
CA SER A 388 -17.72 -40.30 -10.78
C SER A 388 -16.59 -41.10 -10.10
N ALA A 389 -15.54 -41.51 -10.83
CA ALA A 389 -14.35 -42.19 -10.28
C ALA A 389 -14.65 -43.32 -9.26
N GLY A 390 -15.69 -44.13 -9.52
CA GLY A 390 -16.14 -45.20 -8.59
C GLY A 390 -17.05 -44.71 -7.48
N PHE A 391 -17.21 -43.41 -7.27
CA PHE A 391 -18.21 -42.86 -6.36
C PHE A 391 -19.59 -42.86 -6.97
N VAL A 392 -20.57 -43.33 -6.22
CA VAL A 392 -21.99 -43.31 -6.60
C VAL A 392 -22.82 -42.84 -5.42
N GLN A 393 -23.57 -41.77 -5.62
CA GLN A 393 -24.51 -41.28 -4.62
C GLN A 393 -25.85 -40.89 -5.24
N THR A 394 -26.93 -41.13 -4.50
CA THR A 394 -28.29 -40.88 -4.94
C THR A 394 -29.05 -40.03 -3.93
N ARG A 395 -29.85 -39.09 -4.43
CA ARG A 395 -30.75 -38.27 -3.60
C ARG A 395 -32.12 -38.12 -4.24
N LYS A 396 -33.11 -37.77 -3.41
CA LYS A 396 -34.50 -37.50 -3.86
C LYS A 396 -34.77 -35.99 -3.91
N MET A 397 -35.66 -35.59 -4.81
CA MET A 397 -36.17 -34.23 -4.94
C MET A 397 -37.68 -34.24 -5.24
N VAL A 398 -38.36 -33.15 -4.91
CA VAL A 398 -39.83 -33.02 -5.07
C VAL A 398 -40.12 -31.82 -5.99
N LEU A 399 -40.74 -32.12 -7.14
CA LEU A 399 -41.25 -31.11 -8.06
C LEU A 399 -42.71 -30.81 -7.70
N LEU A 400 -42.97 -29.54 -7.47
CA LEU A 400 -44.32 -29.01 -7.30
C LEU A 400 -44.94 -28.67 -8.68
N LYS A 401 -46.21 -28.45 -8.68
CA LYS A 401 -46.94 -28.08 -9.90
C LYS A 401 -46.96 -26.56 -10.07
#